data_5e22614d6c136f7b176681773f391c1f
#
_entry.id   5e22614d6c136f7b176681773f391c1f
#
_cell.length_a   1.000
_cell.length_b   1.000
_cell.length_c   1.000
_cell.angle_alpha   90.00
_cell.angle_beta   90.00
_cell.angle_gamma   90.00
#
_symmetry.space_group_name_H-M   'P 1'
#
loop_
_entity.id
_entity.type
_entity.pdbx_description
1 polymer ?
#
loop_
_entity_poly.entity_id
_entity_poly.type
_entity_poly.pdbx_seq_one_letter_code
_entity_poly.pdbx_strand_id
1 'polypeptide(L)'
;MKNIIRRPYLDKIEQALGKDTIIVLVGQRRIGKSYLLRQLRDEKAQDSSANIIFVDKEKKEFDDIRDYHDLNAFIDGHRVKEKTNYILVDEIQDIAEFERTVRSYREEPGTEIVITGSNSFMLSSELTTLIGGRYKEIYVQALSYNEFLTFHQLPDNDDSLAKYINLGGLPGLQKMGLDENDVREYQQDVLNTVLLKDVIMRNNIRNPVFLDNLIRFLADNTGKIISANSISKFMRAQGQSITSTAVINYIKALCETYVIHKVNRFDIHGKRLFESNDKYYFEDNGIRNCLGGGNREGDIEKVMENVVYNHLVRLGYEVTVGQLQASEIDFVCSKPTGERVYVQVAYIIADEATRKREFGNLRAIHDNYPKYVISMTPLVTRSDDDGIIHLNLRKFLKEGLV
;
A
#
# COMPACT_ATOMS: atom_id res chain seq x y z
N MET A 1 4.17 -6.50 25.48
CA MET A 1 4.19 -6.90 24.06
C MET A 1 5.64 -6.81 23.58
N LYS A 2 6.17 -7.85 22.91
CA LYS A 2 7.48 -7.71 22.26
C LYS A 2 7.33 -6.70 21.13
N ASN A 3 8.17 -5.67 21.14
CA ASN A 3 8.24 -4.72 20.04
C ASN A 3 8.79 -5.46 18.80
N ILE A 4 7.93 -5.74 17.83
CA ILE A 4 8.36 -6.41 16.61
C ILE A 4 8.88 -5.35 15.65
N ILE A 5 10.14 -5.48 15.29
CA ILE A 5 10.85 -4.54 14.45
C ILE A 5 10.55 -4.83 12.98
N ARG A 6 10.09 -3.83 12.25
CA ARG A 6 9.88 -3.90 10.79
C ARG A 6 11.20 -3.54 10.06
N ARG A 7 12.20 -4.42 10.21
CA ARG A 7 13.56 -4.18 9.74
C ARG A 7 13.68 -3.72 8.29
N PRO A 8 12.93 -4.29 7.32
CA PRO A 8 13.03 -3.86 5.92
C PRO A 8 12.76 -2.37 5.69
N TYR A 9 11.92 -1.74 6.51
CA TYR A 9 11.64 -0.30 6.42
C TYR A 9 12.71 0.53 7.14
N LEU A 10 13.17 0.09 8.31
CA LEU A 10 14.26 0.76 9.03
C LEU A 10 15.54 0.77 8.18
N ASP A 11 15.87 -0.33 7.53
CA ASP A 11 17.03 -0.42 6.63
C ASP A 11 16.91 0.57 5.46
N LYS A 12 15.69 0.74 4.89
CA LYS A 12 15.45 1.75 3.84
C LYS A 12 15.63 3.18 4.37
N ILE A 13 15.20 3.46 5.59
CA ILE A 13 15.39 4.75 6.23
C ILE A 13 16.89 5.00 6.46
N GLU A 14 17.59 4.03 7.06
CA GLU A 14 19.03 4.12 7.32
C GLU A 14 19.85 4.38 6.04
N GLN A 15 19.51 3.69 4.94
CA GLN A 15 20.14 3.89 3.64
C GLN A 15 19.88 5.29 3.04
N ALA A 16 18.85 5.98 3.48
CA ALA A 16 18.48 7.30 3.01
C ALA A 16 19.06 8.44 3.87
N LEU A 17 19.36 8.17 5.13
CA LEU A 17 20.02 9.12 6.03
C LEU A 17 21.41 9.51 5.51
N GLY A 18 21.85 10.73 5.81
CA GLY A 18 23.15 11.27 5.39
C GLY A 18 23.22 11.70 3.92
N LYS A 19 22.07 11.84 3.23
CA LYS A 19 22.01 12.18 1.78
C LYS A 19 21.33 13.52 1.49
N ASP A 20 21.24 14.39 2.45
CA ASP A 20 20.57 15.70 2.35
C ASP A 20 19.14 15.60 1.76
N THR A 21 18.41 14.56 2.14
CA THR A 21 17.06 14.29 1.68
C THR A 21 16.07 14.20 2.82
N ILE A 22 14.89 14.77 2.65
CA ILE A 22 13.77 14.57 3.58
C ILE A 22 13.22 13.17 3.37
N ILE A 23 13.15 12.35 4.41
CA ILE A 23 12.55 11.03 4.34
C ILE A 23 11.07 11.12 4.70
N VAL A 24 10.21 10.65 3.81
CA VAL A 24 8.75 10.73 3.95
C VAL A 24 8.17 9.32 4.02
N LEU A 25 7.64 8.94 5.19
CA LEU A 25 6.93 7.67 5.36
C LEU A 25 5.47 7.87 5.01
N VAL A 26 5.02 7.23 3.95
CA VAL A 26 3.63 7.30 3.46
C VAL A 26 2.95 5.93 3.51
N GLY A 27 1.63 5.91 3.42
CA GLY A 27 0.83 4.70 3.40
C GLY A 27 -0.47 4.85 4.18
N GLN A 28 -1.34 3.86 4.09
CA GLN A 28 -2.66 3.83 4.71
C GLN A 28 -2.59 4.15 6.22
N ARG A 29 -3.66 4.71 6.77
CA ARG A 29 -3.80 4.88 8.21
C ARG A 29 -3.75 3.53 8.95
N ARG A 30 -3.18 3.50 10.16
CA ARG A 30 -3.01 2.29 11.00
C ARG A 30 -2.04 1.22 10.45
N ILE A 31 -1.25 1.53 9.42
CA ILE A 31 -0.27 0.62 8.82
C ILE A 31 1.05 0.52 9.61
N GLY A 32 1.23 1.37 10.63
CA GLY A 32 2.40 1.36 11.52
C GLY A 32 3.49 2.39 11.24
N LYS A 33 3.22 3.47 10.48
CA LYS A 33 4.18 4.57 10.22
C LYS A 33 4.71 5.19 11.50
N SER A 34 3.82 5.63 12.39
CA SER A 34 4.15 6.19 13.71
C SER A 34 5.01 5.24 14.55
N TYR A 35 4.77 3.94 14.41
CA TYR A 35 5.53 2.92 15.10
C TYR A 35 6.97 2.81 14.56
N LEU A 36 7.12 2.85 13.24
CA LEU A 36 8.44 2.89 12.59
C LEU A 36 9.23 4.13 13.02
N LEU A 37 8.57 5.29 13.06
CA LEU A 37 9.21 6.54 13.50
C LEU A 37 9.69 6.45 14.96
N ARG A 38 8.89 5.83 15.84
CA ARG A 38 9.30 5.56 17.24
C ARG A 38 10.44 4.54 17.32
N GLN A 39 10.46 3.50 16.50
CA GLN A 39 11.57 2.54 16.44
C GLN A 39 12.86 3.23 16.01
N LEU A 40 12.81 4.08 14.99
CA LEU A 40 13.95 4.89 14.57
C LEU A 40 14.44 5.82 15.69
N ARG A 41 13.51 6.51 16.38
CA ARG A 41 13.82 7.34 17.55
C ARG A 41 14.60 6.55 18.61
N ASP A 42 14.07 5.39 18.99
CA ASP A 42 14.62 4.56 20.06
C ASP A 42 16.00 3.97 19.67
N GLU A 43 16.20 3.66 18.37
CA GLU A 43 17.48 3.21 17.84
C GLU A 43 18.52 4.36 17.84
N LYS A 44 18.16 5.54 17.33
CA LYS A 44 19.06 6.72 17.30
C LYS A 44 19.35 7.29 18.69
N ALA A 45 18.45 7.17 19.64
CA ALA A 45 18.67 7.61 21.02
C ALA A 45 19.79 6.82 21.75
N GLN A 46 20.24 5.70 21.20
CA GLN A 46 21.36 4.93 21.73
C GLN A 46 22.73 5.52 21.32
N ASP A 47 22.74 6.39 20.31
CA ASP A 47 23.95 7.07 19.84
C ASP A 47 24.15 8.40 20.60
N SER A 48 25.24 8.52 21.33
CA SER A 48 25.57 9.72 22.10
C SER A 48 25.81 10.96 21.23
N SER A 49 26.13 10.79 19.94
CA SER A 49 26.30 11.86 18.96
C SER A 49 24.97 12.34 18.35
N ALA A 50 23.87 11.62 18.59
CA ALA A 50 22.56 11.99 18.13
C ALA A 50 21.83 12.89 19.13
N ASN A 51 21.01 13.81 18.59
CA ASN A 51 20.02 14.57 19.32
C ASN A 51 18.66 14.34 18.66
N ILE A 52 17.65 13.94 19.42
CA ILE A 52 16.34 13.56 18.91
C ILE A 52 15.31 14.65 19.20
N ILE A 53 14.74 15.22 18.15
CA ILE A 53 13.64 16.18 18.20
C ILE A 53 12.40 15.46 17.65
N PHE A 54 11.51 15.01 18.54
CA PHE A 54 10.36 14.19 18.18
C PHE A 54 9.05 14.93 18.43
N VAL A 55 8.23 15.07 17.40
CA VAL A 55 6.88 15.66 17.45
C VAL A 55 5.85 14.64 16.99
N ASP A 56 4.83 14.39 17.80
CA ASP A 56 3.76 13.43 17.54
C ASP A 56 2.40 14.16 17.61
N LYS A 57 1.86 14.55 16.46
CA LYS A 57 0.62 15.34 16.37
C LYS A 57 -0.63 14.60 16.83
N GLU A 58 -0.55 13.30 17.09
CA GLU A 58 -1.64 12.57 17.75
C GLU A 58 -1.64 12.75 19.30
N LYS A 59 -0.62 13.43 19.87
CA LYS A 59 -0.49 13.63 21.30
C LYS A 59 -0.76 15.06 21.72
N LYS A 60 -1.54 15.21 22.78
CA LYS A 60 -1.95 16.49 23.36
C LYS A 60 -0.78 17.43 23.69
N GLU A 61 0.38 16.89 24.06
CA GLU A 61 1.57 17.70 24.41
C GLU A 61 2.09 18.54 23.24
N PHE A 62 1.70 18.22 22.00
CA PHE A 62 2.09 18.92 20.77
C PHE A 62 0.93 19.69 20.11
N ASP A 63 -0.22 19.85 20.79
CA ASP A 63 -1.39 20.56 20.23
C ASP A 63 -1.08 22.03 19.90
N ASP A 64 -0.13 22.64 20.62
CA ASP A 64 0.27 24.04 20.43
C ASP A 64 1.16 24.25 19.20
N ILE A 65 1.73 23.20 18.59
CA ILE A 65 2.47 23.28 17.34
C ILE A 65 1.47 23.25 16.18
N ARG A 66 0.97 24.41 15.74
CA ARG A 66 -0.12 24.54 14.75
C ARG A 66 0.37 24.88 13.36
N ASP A 67 1.47 25.61 13.28
CA ASP A 67 2.04 26.07 12.03
C ASP A 67 3.58 25.95 12.02
N TYR A 68 4.18 26.37 10.90
CA TYR A 68 5.63 26.30 10.73
C TYR A 68 6.41 27.20 11.70
N HIS A 69 5.83 28.28 12.21
CA HIS A 69 6.49 29.15 13.21
C HIS A 69 6.61 28.42 14.55
N ASP A 70 5.54 27.79 14.99
CA ASP A 70 5.54 27.00 16.23
C ASP A 70 6.51 25.82 16.11
N LEU A 71 6.52 25.13 14.94
CA LEU A 71 7.42 24.03 14.70
C LEU A 71 8.90 24.49 14.69
N ASN A 72 9.20 25.62 14.05
CA ASN A 72 10.55 26.19 14.06
C ASN A 72 10.99 26.54 15.49
N ALA A 73 10.13 27.23 16.26
CA ALA A 73 10.43 27.60 17.64
C ALA A 73 10.70 26.36 18.51
N PHE A 74 9.92 25.28 18.31
CA PHE A 74 10.13 24.01 18.99
C PHE A 74 11.47 23.37 18.62
N ILE A 75 11.78 23.30 17.32
CA ILE A 75 13.04 22.73 16.84
C ILE A 75 14.22 23.53 17.37
N ASP A 76 14.21 24.87 17.24
CA ASP A 76 15.30 25.75 17.69
C ASP A 76 15.57 25.65 19.19
N GLY A 77 14.51 25.48 19.99
CA GLY A 77 14.61 25.27 21.43
C GLY A 77 15.24 23.93 21.85
N HIS A 78 15.30 22.95 20.94
CA HIS A 78 15.76 21.59 21.23
C HIS A 78 17.02 21.19 20.44
N ARG A 79 17.51 22.00 19.52
CA ARG A 79 18.71 21.69 18.73
C ARG A 79 19.98 21.74 19.55
N VAL A 80 20.92 20.84 19.22
CA VAL A 80 22.26 20.79 19.80
C VAL A 80 23.31 20.92 18.67
N LYS A 81 24.11 21.97 18.68
CA LYS A 81 25.05 22.32 17.57
C LYS A 81 26.11 21.27 17.27
N GLU A 82 26.58 20.55 18.29
CA GLU A 82 27.65 19.55 18.14
C GLU A 82 27.14 18.12 17.87
N LYS A 83 25.85 17.98 17.67
CA LYS A 83 25.22 16.66 17.43
C LYS A 83 24.48 16.61 16.10
N THR A 84 24.27 15.40 15.59
CA THR A 84 23.32 15.18 14.51
C THR A 84 21.90 15.28 15.06
N ASN A 85 21.15 16.29 14.59
CA ASN A 85 19.77 16.54 15.01
C ASN A 85 18.80 15.76 14.12
N TYR A 86 18.16 14.74 14.69
CA TYR A 86 17.11 13.98 14.04
C TYR A 86 15.75 14.64 14.29
N ILE A 87 15.19 15.31 13.32
CA ILE A 87 13.86 15.92 13.35
C ILE A 87 12.85 14.87 12.87
N LEU A 88 12.09 14.31 13.79
CA LEU A 88 11.14 13.25 13.55
C LEU A 88 9.72 13.78 13.82
N VAL A 89 8.89 13.92 12.78
CA VAL A 89 7.53 14.46 12.92
C VAL A 89 6.49 13.47 12.43
N ASP A 90 5.61 13.05 13.33
CA ASP A 90 4.49 12.15 13.03
C ASP A 90 3.24 12.97 12.68
N GLU A 91 2.51 12.56 11.61
CA GLU A 91 1.34 13.21 11.03
C GLU A 91 1.56 14.71 10.75
N ILE A 92 2.67 15.00 10.02
CA ILE A 92 3.13 16.38 9.77
C ILE A 92 2.10 17.26 9.04
N GLN A 93 1.17 16.67 8.28
CA GLN A 93 0.12 17.41 7.58
C GLN A 93 -0.86 18.15 8.52
N ASP A 94 -0.82 17.86 9.81
CA ASP A 94 -1.61 18.56 10.82
C ASP A 94 -0.93 19.85 11.31
N ILE A 95 0.24 20.22 10.74
CA ILE A 95 0.97 21.47 10.95
C ILE A 95 0.87 22.32 9.68
N ALA A 96 0.29 23.51 9.76
CA ALA A 96 0.12 24.39 8.61
C ALA A 96 1.49 24.87 8.07
N GLU A 97 1.64 24.87 6.75
CA GLU A 97 2.84 25.35 6.04
C GLU A 97 4.16 24.67 6.50
N PHE A 98 4.11 23.43 7.00
CA PHE A 98 5.26 22.66 7.49
C PHE A 98 6.40 22.56 6.47
N GLU A 99 6.11 22.65 5.18
CA GLU A 99 7.06 22.59 4.07
C GLU A 99 8.16 23.65 4.18
N ARG A 100 7.83 24.81 4.75
CA ARG A 100 8.81 25.88 5.01
C ARG A 100 9.86 25.44 6.01
N THR A 101 9.43 24.78 7.08
CA THR A 101 10.31 24.20 8.10
C THR A 101 11.22 23.14 7.52
N VAL A 102 10.64 22.08 6.92
CA VAL A 102 11.45 20.94 6.44
C VAL A 102 12.44 21.36 5.36
N ARG A 103 12.07 22.31 4.51
CA ARG A 103 12.98 22.88 3.51
C ARG A 103 14.14 23.67 4.12
N SER A 104 13.86 24.48 5.14
CA SER A 104 14.87 25.29 5.82
C SER A 104 15.87 24.42 6.56
N TYR A 105 15.39 23.51 7.41
CA TYR A 105 16.26 22.67 8.23
C TYR A 105 17.02 21.59 7.45
N ARG A 106 16.52 21.15 6.28
CA ARG A 106 17.26 20.24 5.43
C ARG A 106 18.63 20.81 4.99
N GLU A 107 18.72 22.10 4.78
CA GLU A 107 19.96 22.76 4.32
C GLU A 107 20.95 23.01 5.47
N GLU A 108 20.54 22.73 6.71
CA GLU A 108 21.38 22.94 7.88
C GLU A 108 22.27 21.71 8.15
N PRO A 109 23.59 21.88 8.24
CA PRO A 109 24.51 20.79 8.50
C PRO A 109 24.18 20.03 9.79
N GLY A 110 24.32 18.72 9.75
CA GLY A 110 24.03 17.85 10.90
C GLY A 110 22.54 17.72 11.21
N THR A 111 21.68 17.88 10.22
CA THR A 111 20.21 17.71 10.39
C THR A 111 19.70 16.59 9.50
N GLU A 112 18.95 15.69 10.10
CA GLU A 112 18.26 14.58 9.42
C GLU A 112 16.76 14.71 9.66
N ILE A 113 15.93 14.61 8.60
CA ILE A 113 14.49 14.84 8.70
C ILE A 113 13.74 13.60 8.25
N VAL A 114 12.90 13.07 9.14
CA VAL A 114 11.99 11.96 8.83
C VAL A 114 10.58 12.35 9.26
N ILE A 115 9.67 12.36 8.32
CA ILE A 115 8.28 12.76 8.55
C ILE A 115 7.32 11.64 8.13
N THR A 116 6.16 11.61 8.75
CA THR A 116 5.08 10.71 8.33
C THR A 116 3.86 11.48 7.86
N GLY A 117 3.09 10.85 6.98
CA GLY A 117 1.78 11.31 6.57
C GLY A 117 0.89 10.15 6.10
N SER A 118 -0.39 10.26 6.39
CA SER A 118 -1.39 9.22 6.06
C SER A 118 -2.11 9.45 4.73
N ASN A 119 -1.64 10.41 3.92
CA ASN A 119 -2.30 10.85 2.70
C ASN A 119 -1.28 11.08 1.58
N SER A 120 -1.67 10.77 0.34
CA SER A 120 -0.86 11.01 -0.86
C SER A 120 -0.69 12.50 -1.22
N PHE A 121 -1.33 13.44 -0.49
CA PHE A 121 -0.96 14.86 -0.58
C PHE A 121 0.54 15.05 -0.34
N MET A 122 1.13 14.20 0.51
CA MET A 122 2.59 14.13 0.73
C MET A 122 3.38 13.77 -0.53
N LEU A 123 2.69 13.35 -1.61
CA LEU A 123 3.26 12.99 -2.91
C LEU A 123 2.78 13.90 -4.04
N SER A 124 1.96 14.90 -3.72
CA SER A 124 1.48 15.82 -4.73
C SER A 124 2.63 16.55 -5.41
N SER A 125 2.48 16.86 -6.69
CA SER A 125 3.43 17.71 -7.42
C SER A 125 3.61 19.07 -6.73
N GLU A 126 2.60 19.52 -5.99
CA GLU A 126 2.63 20.73 -5.18
C GLU A 126 3.62 20.58 -4.01
N LEU A 127 3.51 19.51 -3.22
CA LEU A 127 4.46 19.28 -2.13
C LEU A 127 5.87 19.06 -2.69
N THR A 128 6.03 18.27 -3.75
CA THR A 128 7.32 18.07 -4.42
C THR A 128 7.97 19.40 -4.79
N THR A 129 7.18 20.35 -5.30
CA THR A 129 7.64 21.70 -5.63
C THR A 129 7.98 22.49 -4.35
N LEU A 130 7.13 22.42 -3.33
CA LEU A 130 7.28 23.15 -2.08
C LEU A 130 8.53 22.73 -1.29
N ILE A 131 8.86 21.42 -1.27
CA ILE A 131 10.07 20.92 -0.58
C ILE A 131 11.31 20.83 -1.49
N GLY A 132 11.21 21.35 -2.73
CA GLY A 132 12.34 21.45 -3.66
C GLY A 132 12.81 20.12 -4.26
N GLY A 133 11.94 19.11 -4.34
CA GLY A 133 12.20 17.84 -5.02
C GLY A 133 13.25 16.92 -4.35
N ARG A 134 13.82 17.32 -3.21
CA ARG A 134 14.85 16.55 -2.49
C ARG A 134 14.23 15.75 -1.33
N TYR A 135 13.45 14.75 -1.66
CA TYR A 135 12.89 13.85 -0.67
C TYR A 135 12.99 12.38 -1.14
N LYS A 136 13.00 11.48 -0.18
CA LYS A 136 12.93 10.04 -0.37
C LYS A 136 11.64 9.52 0.23
N GLU A 137 10.76 9.07 -0.64
CA GLU A 137 9.57 8.39 -0.22
C GLU A 137 9.86 6.95 0.20
N ILE A 138 9.26 6.53 1.30
CA ILE A 138 9.21 5.15 1.74
C ILE A 138 7.74 4.77 1.95
N TYR A 139 7.21 4.01 1.01
CA TYR A 139 5.86 3.51 1.08
C TYR A 139 5.76 2.33 2.05
N VAL A 140 4.99 2.53 3.13
CA VAL A 140 4.77 1.54 4.20
C VAL A 140 3.47 0.81 3.94
N GLN A 141 3.56 -0.52 3.72
CA GLN A 141 2.43 -1.39 3.44
C GLN A 141 1.96 -2.15 4.70
N ALA A 142 0.77 -2.77 4.62
CA ALA A 142 0.31 -3.77 5.57
C ALA A 142 1.38 -4.85 5.79
N LEU A 143 1.30 -5.66 6.84
CA LEU A 143 2.28 -6.73 7.08
C LEU A 143 2.36 -7.67 5.88
N SER A 144 3.58 -8.04 5.49
CA SER A 144 3.77 -9.18 4.58
C SER A 144 3.38 -10.48 5.28
N TYR A 145 3.24 -11.57 4.52
CA TYR A 145 2.98 -12.88 5.11
C TYR A 145 4.04 -13.26 6.15
N ASN A 146 5.33 -13.05 5.87
CA ASN A 146 6.42 -13.31 6.80
C ASN A 146 6.34 -12.44 8.07
N GLU A 147 6.02 -11.15 7.92
CA GLU A 147 5.77 -10.25 9.05
C GLU A 147 4.55 -10.70 9.85
N PHE A 148 3.45 -11.09 9.18
CA PHE A 148 2.22 -11.58 9.81
C PHE A 148 2.50 -12.82 10.67
N LEU A 149 3.22 -13.82 10.14
CA LEU A 149 3.63 -15.00 10.91
C LEU A 149 4.41 -14.61 12.17
N THR A 150 5.37 -13.70 12.03
CA THR A 150 6.20 -13.22 13.14
C THR A 150 5.38 -12.45 14.17
N PHE A 151 4.53 -11.53 13.74
CA PHE A 151 3.69 -10.70 14.61
C PHE A 151 2.70 -11.51 15.43
N HIS A 152 2.13 -12.55 14.82
CA HIS A 152 1.13 -13.39 15.48
C HIS A 152 1.71 -14.70 16.03
N GLN A 153 3.04 -14.92 15.91
CA GLN A 153 3.74 -16.13 16.35
C GLN A 153 3.11 -17.41 15.78
N LEU A 154 2.76 -17.36 14.49
CA LEU A 154 2.13 -18.46 13.77
C LEU A 154 3.16 -19.30 13.02
N PRO A 155 2.94 -20.65 12.91
CA PRO A 155 3.74 -21.50 12.03
C PRO A 155 3.43 -21.18 10.55
N ASP A 156 4.38 -21.51 9.68
CA ASP A 156 4.17 -21.43 8.23
C ASP A 156 3.44 -22.67 7.72
N ASN A 157 2.12 -22.56 7.60
CA ASN A 157 1.25 -23.62 7.09
C ASN A 157 0.02 -23.02 6.35
N ASP A 158 -0.85 -23.88 5.83
CA ASP A 158 -2.02 -23.47 5.06
C ASP A 158 -3.06 -22.74 5.92
N ASP A 159 -3.21 -23.11 7.20
CA ASP A 159 -4.12 -22.41 8.13
C ASP A 159 -3.68 -20.97 8.37
N SER A 160 -2.37 -20.75 8.54
CA SER A 160 -1.81 -19.40 8.72
C SER A 160 -1.91 -18.58 7.45
N LEU A 161 -1.75 -19.20 6.27
CA LEU A 161 -1.97 -18.55 4.99
C LEU A 161 -3.45 -18.15 4.82
N ALA A 162 -4.38 -19.05 5.15
CA ALA A 162 -5.81 -18.76 5.10
C ALA A 162 -6.18 -17.59 6.03
N LYS A 163 -5.64 -17.56 7.24
CA LYS A 163 -5.82 -16.42 8.17
C LYS A 163 -5.29 -15.11 7.58
N TYR A 164 -4.09 -15.11 7.00
CA TYR A 164 -3.51 -13.93 6.36
C TYR A 164 -4.38 -13.41 5.20
N ILE A 165 -4.84 -14.31 4.35
CA ILE A 165 -5.71 -13.98 3.21
C ILE A 165 -7.05 -13.39 3.70
N ASN A 166 -7.64 -13.97 4.75
CA ASN A 166 -8.96 -13.57 5.24
C ASN A 166 -8.92 -12.33 6.12
N LEU A 167 -7.97 -12.27 7.06
CA LEU A 167 -7.92 -11.22 8.09
C LEU A 167 -7.03 -10.04 7.68
N GLY A 168 -6.21 -10.18 6.63
CA GLY A 168 -5.30 -9.12 6.19
C GLY A 168 -4.06 -8.97 7.08
N GLY A 169 -3.33 -7.88 6.86
CA GLY A 169 -2.04 -7.60 7.47
C GLY A 169 -1.96 -6.30 8.27
N LEU A 170 -3.08 -5.77 8.77
CA LEU A 170 -3.01 -4.59 9.64
C LEU A 170 -2.26 -4.91 10.95
N PRO A 171 -1.19 -4.16 11.31
CA PRO A 171 -0.40 -4.46 12.52
C PRO A 171 -1.23 -4.46 13.82
N GLY A 172 -2.31 -3.67 13.87
CA GLY A 172 -3.19 -3.58 15.04
C GLY A 172 -3.90 -4.87 15.39
N LEU A 173 -4.03 -5.83 14.46
CA LEU A 173 -4.66 -7.14 14.68
C LEU A 173 -3.95 -7.95 15.77
N GLN A 174 -2.66 -7.67 16.03
CA GLN A 174 -1.93 -8.33 17.12
C GLN A 174 -2.62 -8.20 18.49
N LYS A 175 -3.36 -7.12 18.69
CA LYS A 175 -4.10 -6.87 19.95
C LYS A 175 -5.41 -7.64 20.04
N MET A 176 -5.94 -8.13 18.92
CA MET A 176 -7.24 -8.79 18.81
C MET A 176 -7.17 -10.33 18.92
N GLY A 177 -5.95 -10.90 19.04
CA GLY A 177 -5.77 -12.36 19.14
C GLY A 177 -6.22 -13.13 17.89
N LEU A 178 -6.52 -12.44 16.77
CA LEU A 178 -7.06 -13.00 15.52
C LEU A 178 -8.47 -13.64 15.69
N ASP A 179 -9.27 -13.22 16.66
CA ASP A 179 -10.70 -13.51 16.66
C ASP A 179 -11.37 -12.78 15.48
N GLU A 180 -12.17 -13.51 14.70
CA GLU A 180 -12.72 -12.98 13.45
C GLU A 180 -13.71 -11.81 13.68
N ASN A 181 -14.47 -11.82 14.77
CA ASN A 181 -15.43 -10.77 15.08
C ASN A 181 -14.71 -9.50 15.53
N ASP A 182 -13.77 -9.62 16.47
CA ASP A 182 -12.97 -8.51 16.97
C ASP A 182 -12.14 -7.87 15.84
N VAL A 183 -11.55 -8.69 14.96
CA VAL A 183 -10.81 -8.25 13.79
C VAL A 183 -11.71 -7.47 12.83
N ARG A 184 -12.90 -7.98 12.54
CA ARG A 184 -13.86 -7.33 11.64
C ARG A 184 -14.34 -5.99 12.19
N GLU A 185 -14.65 -5.91 13.47
CA GLU A 185 -15.02 -4.67 14.13
C GLU A 185 -13.89 -3.63 14.05
N TYR A 186 -12.67 -4.04 14.40
CA TYR A 186 -11.51 -3.17 14.29
C TYR A 186 -11.26 -2.67 12.85
N GLN A 187 -11.39 -3.53 11.84
CA GLN A 187 -11.23 -3.15 10.44
C GLN A 187 -12.30 -2.16 9.98
N GLN A 188 -13.54 -2.36 10.42
CA GLN A 188 -14.63 -1.43 10.13
C GLN A 188 -14.37 -0.05 10.78
N ASP A 189 -13.85 -0.01 12.00
CA ASP A 189 -13.47 1.23 12.68
C ASP A 189 -12.32 1.96 11.98
N VAL A 190 -11.31 1.21 11.53
CA VAL A 190 -10.21 1.77 10.71
C VAL A 190 -10.76 2.38 9.42
N LEU A 191 -11.60 1.64 8.69
CA LEU A 191 -12.21 2.10 7.46
C LEU A 191 -13.09 3.34 7.68
N ASN A 192 -13.96 3.32 8.68
CA ASN A 192 -14.82 4.46 9.02
C ASN A 192 -13.97 5.70 9.34
N THR A 193 -12.87 5.53 10.06
CA THR A 193 -11.96 6.64 10.37
C THR A 193 -11.33 7.21 9.11
N VAL A 194 -10.87 6.36 8.19
CA VAL A 194 -10.28 6.79 6.91
C VAL A 194 -11.34 7.51 6.06
N LEU A 195 -12.52 6.90 5.89
CA LEU A 195 -13.58 7.50 5.07
C LEU A 195 -14.03 8.85 5.62
N LEU A 196 -14.19 8.97 6.94
CA LEU A 196 -14.67 10.20 7.56
C LEU A 196 -13.60 11.30 7.56
N LYS A 197 -12.41 11.00 8.11
CA LYS A 197 -11.36 12.02 8.29
C LYS A 197 -10.58 12.29 7.00
N ASP A 198 -10.15 11.25 6.31
CA ASP A 198 -9.19 11.41 5.23
C ASP A 198 -9.85 11.58 3.86
N VAL A 199 -11.07 11.05 3.65
CA VAL A 199 -11.80 11.21 2.39
C VAL A 199 -12.82 12.33 2.48
N ILE A 200 -13.82 12.24 3.38
CA ILE A 200 -14.96 13.16 3.42
C ILE A 200 -14.52 14.57 3.83
N MET A 201 -13.84 14.69 4.97
CA MET A 201 -13.50 16.01 5.52
C MET A 201 -12.48 16.77 4.64
N ARG A 202 -11.47 16.07 4.11
CA ARG A 202 -10.43 16.71 3.30
C ARG A 202 -10.88 17.07 1.90
N ASN A 203 -11.71 16.23 1.26
CA ASN A 203 -12.13 16.43 -0.12
C ASN A 203 -13.52 17.08 -0.24
N ASN A 204 -14.11 17.55 0.88
CA ASN A 204 -15.45 18.14 0.91
C ASN A 204 -16.49 17.26 0.20
N ILE A 205 -16.45 15.96 0.46
CA ILE A 205 -17.35 14.99 -0.16
C ILE A 205 -18.79 15.26 0.26
N ARG A 206 -19.65 15.58 -0.72
CA ARG A 206 -21.05 15.96 -0.47
C ARG A 206 -22.01 14.79 -0.29
N ASN A 207 -21.66 13.60 -0.75
CA ASN A 207 -22.50 12.43 -0.68
C ASN A 207 -21.78 11.23 -0.03
N PRO A 208 -21.76 11.13 1.32
CA PRO A 208 -21.13 10.02 2.04
C PRO A 208 -21.76 8.66 1.72
N VAL A 209 -23.09 8.61 1.49
CA VAL A 209 -23.78 7.35 1.13
C VAL A 209 -23.29 6.80 -0.19
N PHE A 210 -23.09 7.67 -1.17
CA PHE A 210 -22.50 7.26 -2.44
C PHE A 210 -21.06 6.73 -2.24
N LEU A 211 -20.26 7.39 -1.41
CA LEU A 211 -18.89 6.95 -1.12
C LEU A 211 -18.86 5.53 -0.51
N ASP A 212 -19.73 5.23 0.45
CA ASP A 212 -19.83 3.89 1.04
C ASP A 212 -20.25 2.85 0.00
N ASN A 213 -21.25 3.14 -0.84
CA ASN A 213 -21.66 2.25 -1.91
C ASN A 213 -20.57 2.06 -2.97
N LEU A 214 -19.80 3.09 -3.28
CA LEU A 214 -18.70 3.02 -4.22
C LEU A 214 -17.58 2.11 -3.71
N ILE A 215 -17.15 2.26 -2.46
CA ILE A 215 -16.06 1.43 -1.93
C ILE A 215 -16.48 -0.04 -1.82
N ARG A 216 -17.74 -0.33 -1.47
CA ARG A 216 -18.30 -1.69 -1.50
C ARG A 216 -18.35 -2.25 -2.92
N PHE A 217 -18.78 -1.45 -3.90
CA PHE A 217 -18.75 -1.86 -5.28
C PHE A 217 -17.33 -2.19 -5.76
N LEU A 218 -16.33 -1.39 -5.37
CA LEU A 218 -14.93 -1.66 -5.70
C LEU A 218 -14.41 -2.94 -5.02
N ALA A 219 -14.81 -3.20 -3.77
CA ALA A 219 -14.46 -4.44 -3.07
C ALA A 219 -15.03 -5.68 -3.76
N ASP A 220 -16.30 -5.65 -4.19
CA ASP A 220 -16.95 -6.76 -4.92
C ASP A 220 -16.36 -6.97 -6.32
N ASN A 221 -15.73 -5.94 -6.88
CA ASN A 221 -15.15 -5.96 -8.22
C ASN A 221 -13.62 -5.81 -8.22
N THR A 222 -12.96 -6.13 -7.10
CA THR A 222 -11.49 -6.20 -7.03
C THR A 222 -10.94 -7.07 -8.16
N GLY A 223 -9.90 -6.61 -8.83
CA GLY A 223 -9.29 -7.33 -9.95
C GLY A 223 -10.09 -7.33 -11.27
N LYS A 224 -11.28 -6.72 -11.31
CA LYS A 224 -12.02 -6.57 -12.56
C LYS A 224 -11.73 -5.23 -13.24
N ILE A 225 -11.72 -5.26 -14.57
CA ILE A 225 -11.62 -4.03 -15.37
C ILE A 225 -12.90 -3.23 -15.23
N ILE A 226 -12.80 -1.99 -14.75
CA ILE A 226 -13.94 -1.11 -14.49
C ILE A 226 -13.69 0.27 -15.09
N SER A 227 -14.76 0.91 -15.58
CA SER A 227 -14.73 2.31 -16.01
C SER A 227 -15.64 3.17 -15.13
N ALA A 228 -15.32 4.44 -14.98
CA ALA A 228 -16.18 5.39 -14.27
C ALA A 228 -17.59 5.48 -14.90
N ASN A 229 -17.70 5.26 -16.20
CA ASN A 229 -19.00 5.20 -16.91
C ASN A 229 -19.80 3.97 -16.50
N SER A 230 -19.17 2.79 -16.36
CA SER A 230 -19.86 1.57 -15.92
C SER A 230 -20.33 1.70 -14.47
N ILE A 231 -19.51 2.28 -13.59
CA ILE A 231 -19.88 2.59 -12.20
C ILE A 231 -21.06 3.55 -12.15
N SER A 232 -21.01 4.67 -12.90
CA SER A 232 -22.09 5.66 -12.95
C SER A 232 -23.41 5.04 -13.42
N LYS A 233 -23.37 4.16 -14.44
CA LYS A 233 -24.56 3.42 -14.92
C LYS A 233 -25.11 2.49 -13.86
N PHE A 234 -24.25 1.71 -13.20
CA PHE A 234 -24.64 0.78 -12.14
C PHE A 234 -25.30 1.51 -10.97
N MET A 235 -24.67 2.58 -10.46
CA MET A 235 -25.19 3.38 -9.35
C MET A 235 -26.51 4.06 -9.69
N ARG A 236 -26.68 4.49 -10.94
CA ARG A 236 -27.95 5.07 -11.43
C ARG A 236 -29.06 4.03 -11.43
N ALA A 237 -28.79 2.78 -11.79
CA ALA A 237 -29.73 1.69 -11.69
C ALA A 237 -30.13 1.36 -10.24
N GLN A 238 -29.30 1.75 -9.25
CA GLN A 238 -29.58 1.68 -7.82
C GLN A 238 -30.28 2.95 -7.28
N GLY A 239 -30.77 3.83 -8.14
CA GLY A 239 -31.45 5.07 -7.75
C GLY A 239 -30.53 6.24 -7.36
N GLN A 240 -29.21 6.10 -7.57
CA GLN A 240 -28.23 7.15 -7.27
C GLN A 240 -27.77 7.87 -8.54
N SER A 241 -28.24 9.09 -8.76
CA SER A 241 -27.82 9.90 -9.91
C SER A 241 -26.44 10.50 -9.66
N ILE A 242 -25.43 10.02 -10.38
CA ILE A 242 -24.06 10.54 -10.31
C ILE A 242 -23.42 10.59 -11.69
N THR A 243 -22.57 11.58 -11.92
CA THR A 243 -21.79 11.72 -13.16
C THR A 243 -20.50 10.89 -13.10
N SER A 244 -20.00 10.47 -14.26
CA SER A 244 -18.72 9.79 -14.37
C SER A 244 -17.54 10.62 -13.82
N THR A 245 -17.60 11.94 -14.02
CA THR A 245 -16.60 12.87 -13.47
C THR A 245 -16.58 12.85 -11.93
N ALA A 246 -17.77 12.84 -11.30
CA ALA A 246 -17.85 12.72 -9.85
C ALA A 246 -17.32 11.37 -9.38
N VAL A 247 -17.65 10.26 -10.07
CA VAL A 247 -17.07 8.94 -9.76
C VAL A 247 -15.54 8.95 -9.79
N ILE A 248 -14.93 9.58 -10.82
CA ILE A 248 -13.47 9.72 -10.93
C ILE A 248 -12.90 10.46 -9.71
N ASN A 249 -13.52 11.57 -9.30
CA ASN A 249 -13.07 12.34 -8.15
C ASN A 249 -13.16 11.56 -6.83
N TYR A 250 -14.22 10.77 -6.63
CA TYR A 250 -14.37 9.93 -5.45
C TYR A 250 -13.33 8.80 -5.42
N ILE A 251 -13.08 8.15 -6.58
CA ILE A 251 -12.03 7.14 -6.68
C ILE A 251 -10.66 7.75 -6.41
N LYS A 252 -10.38 8.94 -6.97
CA LYS A 252 -9.13 9.66 -6.70
C LYS A 252 -8.97 9.91 -5.20
N ALA A 253 -10.00 10.43 -4.53
CA ALA A 253 -9.96 10.66 -3.08
C ALA A 253 -9.73 9.38 -2.27
N LEU A 254 -10.29 8.23 -2.68
CA LEU A 254 -10.01 6.93 -2.06
C LEU A 254 -8.57 6.47 -2.29
N CYS A 255 -8.04 6.64 -3.51
CA CYS A 255 -6.64 6.31 -3.81
C CYS A 255 -5.66 7.17 -2.99
N GLU A 256 -5.98 8.43 -2.77
CA GLU A 256 -5.18 9.36 -1.97
C GLU A 256 -5.03 8.93 -0.50
N THR A 257 -5.90 8.07 0.02
CA THR A 257 -5.79 7.50 1.37
C THR A 257 -5.03 6.18 1.41
N TYR A 258 -4.56 5.69 0.28
CA TYR A 258 -3.92 4.38 0.13
C TYR A 258 -4.81 3.19 0.52
N VAL A 259 -6.12 3.36 0.67
CA VAL A 259 -7.03 2.22 0.92
C VAL A 259 -7.19 1.37 -0.32
N ILE A 260 -7.23 2.02 -1.49
CA ILE A 260 -7.25 1.36 -2.79
C ILE A 260 -6.13 1.88 -3.69
N HIS A 261 -5.69 1.02 -4.59
CA HIS A 261 -4.73 1.30 -5.64
C HIS A 261 -5.39 1.17 -7.00
N LYS A 262 -5.23 2.20 -7.81
CA LYS A 262 -5.60 2.18 -9.22
C LYS A 262 -4.46 1.57 -10.02
N VAL A 263 -4.74 0.53 -10.81
CA VAL A 263 -3.77 -0.16 -11.64
C VAL A 263 -4.16 0.00 -13.11
N ASN A 264 -3.31 0.68 -13.85
CA ASN A 264 -3.53 0.97 -15.25
C ASN A 264 -3.31 -0.28 -16.12
N ARG A 265 -3.92 -0.30 -17.29
CA ARG A 265 -3.70 -1.34 -18.29
C ARG A 265 -2.53 -0.98 -19.19
N PHE A 266 -1.77 -1.99 -19.56
CA PHE A 266 -0.61 -1.89 -20.45
C PHE A 266 -0.80 -2.75 -21.69
N ASP A 267 -0.74 -2.14 -22.88
CA ASP A 267 -0.73 -2.85 -24.16
C ASP A 267 0.65 -3.49 -24.39
N ILE A 268 0.72 -4.80 -24.29
CA ILE A 268 1.98 -5.55 -24.40
C ILE A 268 2.60 -5.40 -25.79
N HIS A 269 1.80 -5.37 -26.86
CA HIS A 269 2.27 -5.19 -28.23
C HIS A 269 2.58 -3.72 -28.55
N GLY A 270 1.67 -2.81 -28.20
CA GLY A 270 1.81 -1.38 -28.45
C GLY A 270 2.77 -0.69 -27.49
N LYS A 271 3.20 -1.34 -26.42
CA LYS A 271 4.12 -0.84 -25.36
C LYS A 271 3.67 0.52 -24.81
N ARG A 272 2.36 0.67 -24.55
CA ARG A 272 1.75 1.91 -24.07
C ARG A 272 0.72 1.64 -22.97
N LEU A 273 0.52 2.61 -22.08
CA LEU A 273 -0.56 2.58 -21.10
C LEU A 273 -1.89 2.99 -21.74
N PHE A 274 -2.99 2.40 -21.26
CA PHE A 274 -4.33 2.85 -21.58
C PHE A 274 -4.76 3.95 -20.59
N GLU A 275 -5.53 4.91 -21.07
CA GLU A 275 -6.02 6.02 -20.25
C GLU A 275 -7.30 5.71 -19.47
N SER A 276 -7.94 4.59 -19.75
CA SER A 276 -9.24 4.23 -19.16
C SER A 276 -9.40 2.72 -18.98
N ASN A 277 -10.38 2.34 -18.18
CA ASN A 277 -10.70 0.95 -17.84
C ASN A 277 -9.58 0.30 -17.00
N ASP A 278 -9.51 0.69 -15.75
CA ASP A 278 -8.50 0.28 -14.80
C ASP A 278 -8.98 -0.88 -13.92
N LYS A 279 -8.06 -1.57 -13.26
CA LYS A 279 -8.35 -2.43 -12.11
C LYS A 279 -8.09 -1.69 -10.81
N TYR A 280 -8.74 -2.17 -9.74
CA TYR A 280 -8.57 -1.61 -8.40
C TYR A 280 -8.26 -2.73 -7.41
N TYR A 281 -7.23 -2.50 -6.58
CA TYR A 281 -6.82 -3.42 -5.52
C TYR A 281 -6.82 -2.70 -4.19
N PHE A 282 -7.07 -3.42 -3.12
CA PHE A 282 -7.04 -2.88 -1.76
C PHE A 282 -5.65 -3.08 -1.17
N GLU A 283 -5.17 -2.10 -0.40
CA GLU A 283 -3.92 -2.21 0.35
C GLU A 283 -3.95 -3.38 1.34
N ASP A 284 -5.09 -3.62 1.95
CA ASP A 284 -5.28 -4.70 2.93
C ASP A 284 -6.49 -5.57 2.58
N ASN A 285 -6.27 -6.88 2.49
CA ASN A 285 -7.33 -7.83 2.17
C ASN A 285 -8.41 -7.89 3.24
N GLY A 286 -8.05 -7.71 4.51
CA GLY A 286 -9.01 -7.70 5.59
C GLY A 286 -9.98 -6.52 5.49
N ILE A 287 -9.49 -5.33 5.17
CA ILE A 287 -10.32 -4.16 4.86
C ILE A 287 -11.25 -4.46 3.67
N ARG A 288 -10.73 -5.05 2.60
CA ARG A 288 -11.54 -5.47 1.45
C ARG A 288 -12.63 -6.46 1.86
N ASN A 289 -12.28 -7.46 2.65
CA ASN A 289 -13.19 -8.53 3.05
C ASN A 289 -14.28 -8.03 4.02
N CYS A 290 -14.00 -7.07 4.89
CA CYS A 290 -15.01 -6.49 5.78
C CYS A 290 -16.07 -5.66 5.02
N LEU A 291 -15.76 -5.16 3.82
CA LEU A 291 -16.71 -4.41 2.97
C LEU A 291 -17.66 -5.31 2.18
N GLY A 292 -17.17 -6.41 1.64
CA GLY A 292 -17.84 -7.23 0.60
C GLY A 292 -18.29 -8.57 1.09
N GLY A 293 -18.60 -8.89 2.27
CA GLY A 293 -19.11 -10.20 2.68
C GLY A 293 -18.23 -11.35 2.20
N GLY A 294 -16.95 -11.33 2.57
CA GLY A 294 -15.98 -12.39 2.30
C GLY A 294 -16.55 -13.75 2.65
N ASN A 295 -16.27 -14.75 1.85
CA ASN A 295 -16.73 -16.16 1.83
C ASN A 295 -17.79 -16.49 0.77
N ARG A 296 -17.82 -15.77 -0.34
CA ARG A 296 -18.52 -16.29 -1.51
C ARG A 296 -17.59 -17.21 -2.28
N GLU A 297 -18.00 -18.44 -2.51
CA GLU A 297 -17.40 -19.30 -3.54
C GLU A 297 -17.27 -18.46 -4.83
N GLY A 298 -16.10 -18.42 -5.43
CA GLY A 298 -15.81 -17.55 -6.59
C GLY A 298 -15.19 -16.18 -6.29
N ASP A 299 -15.02 -15.81 -5.02
CA ASP A 299 -14.34 -14.57 -4.65
C ASP A 299 -12.84 -14.78 -4.34
N ILE A 300 -12.47 -16.05 -4.14
CA ILE A 300 -11.10 -16.42 -3.75
C ILE A 300 -10.05 -16.01 -4.79
N GLU A 301 -10.36 -16.11 -6.08
CA GLU A 301 -9.45 -15.70 -7.16
C GLU A 301 -9.13 -14.20 -7.08
N LYS A 302 -10.13 -13.35 -6.86
CA LYS A 302 -9.97 -11.91 -6.70
C LYS A 302 -9.14 -11.56 -5.47
N VAL A 303 -9.39 -12.27 -4.36
CA VAL A 303 -8.65 -12.08 -3.11
C VAL A 303 -7.18 -12.47 -3.30
N MET A 304 -6.93 -13.59 -3.97
CA MET A 304 -5.58 -14.02 -4.31
C MET A 304 -4.87 -13.04 -5.24
N GLU A 305 -5.55 -12.55 -6.27
CA GLU A 305 -5.01 -11.55 -7.18
C GLU A 305 -4.60 -10.28 -6.41
N ASN A 306 -5.42 -9.84 -5.45
CA ASN A 306 -5.10 -8.72 -4.57
C ASN A 306 -3.88 -9.00 -3.67
N VAL A 307 -3.76 -10.19 -3.10
CA VAL A 307 -2.59 -10.60 -2.29
C VAL A 307 -1.32 -10.62 -3.13
N VAL A 308 -1.39 -11.16 -4.35
CA VAL A 308 -0.26 -11.21 -5.29
C VAL A 308 0.15 -9.80 -5.70
N TYR A 309 -0.81 -8.94 -6.06
CA TYR A 309 -0.58 -7.53 -6.36
C TYR A 309 0.22 -6.84 -5.25
N ASN A 310 -0.28 -6.90 -4.01
CA ASN A 310 0.36 -6.25 -2.86
C ASN A 310 1.78 -6.77 -2.63
N HIS A 311 2.01 -8.06 -2.84
CA HIS A 311 3.34 -8.64 -2.69
C HIS A 311 4.29 -8.21 -3.81
N LEU A 312 3.83 -8.11 -5.07
CA LEU A 312 4.63 -7.60 -6.20
C LEU A 312 5.06 -6.14 -5.97
N VAL A 313 4.14 -5.29 -5.50
CA VAL A 313 4.48 -3.90 -5.12
C VAL A 313 5.54 -3.88 -4.00
N ARG A 314 5.42 -4.76 -3.00
CA ARG A 314 6.40 -4.91 -1.92
C ARG A 314 7.79 -5.29 -2.43
N LEU A 315 7.87 -6.13 -3.46
CA LEU A 315 9.12 -6.50 -4.13
C LEU A 315 9.72 -5.36 -4.98
N GLY A 316 9.06 -4.20 -5.00
CA GLY A 316 9.52 -2.99 -5.69
C GLY A 316 9.17 -2.94 -7.17
N TYR A 317 8.20 -3.71 -7.61
CA TYR A 317 7.69 -3.63 -8.97
C TYR A 317 6.65 -2.52 -9.14
N GLU A 318 6.72 -1.81 -10.24
CA GLU A 318 5.59 -1.10 -10.83
C GLU A 318 4.71 -2.14 -11.53
N VAL A 319 3.44 -2.22 -11.10
CA VAL A 319 2.52 -3.26 -11.56
C VAL A 319 1.46 -2.64 -12.46
N THR A 320 1.26 -3.24 -13.63
CA THR A 320 0.18 -2.90 -14.57
C THR A 320 -0.56 -4.17 -14.99
N VAL A 321 -1.78 -4.03 -15.51
CA VAL A 321 -2.55 -5.15 -16.09
C VAL A 321 -2.20 -5.30 -17.55
N GLY A 322 -1.78 -6.48 -17.98
CA GLY A 322 -1.39 -6.73 -19.35
C GLY A 322 -2.60 -6.94 -20.28
N GLN A 323 -2.60 -6.27 -21.43
CA GLN A 323 -3.53 -6.54 -22.53
C GLN A 323 -2.76 -7.15 -23.70
N LEU A 324 -3.15 -8.34 -24.09
CA LEU A 324 -2.59 -9.06 -25.25
C LEU A 324 -3.72 -9.36 -26.24
N GLN A 325 -3.95 -8.46 -27.22
CA GLN A 325 -5.10 -8.54 -28.13
C GLN A 325 -6.43 -8.69 -27.37
N ALA A 326 -7.09 -9.85 -27.46
CA ALA A 326 -8.33 -10.15 -26.77
C ALA A 326 -8.14 -10.78 -25.37
N SER A 327 -6.88 -11.13 -25.01
CA SER A 327 -6.55 -11.79 -23.74
C SER A 327 -5.99 -10.79 -22.72
N GLU A 328 -6.15 -11.12 -21.46
CA GLU A 328 -5.60 -10.39 -20.34
C GLU A 328 -4.45 -11.18 -19.70
N ILE A 329 -3.45 -10.47 -19.23
CA ILE A 329 -2.41 -10.96 -18.31
C ILE A 329 -2.62 -10.20 -17.01
N ASP A 330 -2.76 -10.91 -15.90
CA ASP A 330 -3.11 -10.27 -14.62
C ASP A 330 -2.12 -9.18 -14.26
N PHE A 331 -0.80 -9.45 -14.39
CA PHE A 331 0.20 -8.45 -14.08
C PHE A 331 1.37 -8.45 -15.07
N VAL A 332 1.73 -7.24 -15.49
CA VAL A 332 3.01 -6.88 -16.11
C VAL A 332 3.77 -6.03 -15.09
N CYS A 333 4.86 -6.57 -14.61
CA CYS A 333 5.63 -5.98 -13.51
C CYS A 333 6.97 -5.48 -14.04
N SER A 334 7.32 -4.23 -13.75
CA SER A 334 8.58 -3.63 -14.20
C SER A 334 9.30 -2.96 -13.04
N LYS A 335 10.64 -2.94 -13.09
CA LYS A 335 11.47 -2.14 -12.17
C LYS A 335 12.20 -1.04 -12.90
N PRO A 336 12.59 0.05 -12.25
CA PRO A 336 13.41 1.10 -12.86
C PRO A 336 14.75 0.59 -13.44
N THR A 337 15.22 -0.56 -12.96
CA THR A 337 16.41 -1.25 -13.46
C THR A 337 16.24 -1.87 -14.85
N GLY A 338 15.03 -1.86 -15.43
CA GLY A 338 14.69 -2.49 -16.70
C GLY A 338 14.23 -3.95 -16.57
N GLU A 339 14.23 -4.51 -15.38
CA GLU A 339 13.66 -5.84 -15.10
C GLU A 339 12.17 -5.83 -15.39
N ARG A 340 11.69 -6.85 -16.11
CA ARG A 340 10.26 -7.08 -16.38
C ARG A 340 9.92 -8.53 -16.16
N VAL A 341 8.72 -8.78 -15.63
CA VAL A 341 8.15 -10.13 -15.48
C VAL A 341 6.65 -10.10 -15.78
N TYR A 342 6.10 -11.24 -16.18
CA TYR A 342 4.66 -11.45 -16.38
C TYR A 342 4.15 -12.42 -15.35
N VAL A 343 3.01 -12.12 -14.75
CA VAL A 343 2.42 -12.95 -13.69
C VAL A 343 0.95 -13.18 -13.98
N GLN A 344 0.54 -14.46 -13.95
CA GLN A 344 -0.83 -14.90 -13.99
C GLN A 344 -1.20 -15.53 -12.64
N VAL A 345 -2.41 -15.33 -12.16
CA VAL A 345 -2.88 -15.82 -10.87
C VAL A 345 -4.05 -16.75 -11.07
N ALA A 346 -3.97 -17.95 -10.51
CA ALA A 346 -5.06 -18.92 -10.55
C ALA A 346 -5.30 -19.51 -9.15
N TYR A 347 -6.54 -19.81 -8.77
CA TYR A 347 -6.79 -20.45 -7.48
C TYR A 347 -6.19 -21.84 -7.46
N ILE A 348 -6.77 -22.77 -8.23
CA ILE A 348 -6.30 -24.14 -8.36
C ILE A 348 -6.30 -24.51 -9.83
N ILE A 349 -5.23 -25.12 -10.29
CA ILE A 349 -5.12 -25.69 -11.64
C ILE A 349 -5.41 -27.19 -11.52
N ALA A 350 -6.69 -27.52 -11.59
CA ALA A 350 -7.16 -28.88 -11.36
C ALA A 350 -7.16 -29.76 -12.63
N ASP A 351 -7.25 -29.14 -13.80
CA ASP A 351 -7.40 -29.83 -15.08
C ASP A 351 -6.63 -29.17 -16.23
N GLU A 352 -6.52 -29.86 -17.34
CA GLU A 352 -5.79 -29.41 -18.52
C GLU A 352 -6.46 -28.21 -19.21
N ALA A 353 -7.76 -28.04 -19.10
CA ALA A 353 -8.45 -26.87 -19.67
C ALA A 353 -8.08 -25.60 -18.92
N THR A 354 -8.10 -25.63 -17.59
CA THR A 354 -7.62 -24.54 -16.73
C THR A 354 -6.14 -24.26 -16.98
N ARG A 355 -5.30 -25.32 -17.05
CA ARG A 355 -3.88 -25.19 -17.38
C ARG A 355 -3.67 -24.48 -18.72
N LYS A 356 -4.37 -24.92 -19.77
CA LYS A 356 -4.27 -24.32 -21.10
C LYS A 356 -4.68 -22.85 -21.10
N ARG A 357 -5.70 -22.48 -20.32
CA ARG A 357 -6.14 -21.09 -20.17
C ARG A 357 -5.06 -20.23 -19.51
N GLU A 358 -4.60 -20.61 -18.31
CA GLU A 358 -3.71 -19.81 -17.49
C GLU A 358 -2.29 -19.71 -18.08
N PHE A 359 -1.77 -20.81 -18.62
CA PHE A 359 -0.45 -20.80 -19.26
C PHE A 359 -0.51 -20.32 -20.71
N GLY A 360 -1.64 -20.50 -21.40
CA GLY A 360 -1.78 -20.16 -22.81
C GLY A 360 -1.60 -18.68 -23.09
N ASN A 361 -2.14 -17.81 -22.23
CA ASN A 361 -1.98 -16.37 -22.36
C ASN A 361 -0.50 -15.95 -22.25
N LEU A 362 0.24 -16.56 -21.33
CA LEU A 362 1.69 -16.28 -21.16
C LEU A 362 2.53 -16.82 -22.32
N ARG A 363 2.18 -17.99 -22.89
CA ARG A 363 2.86 -18.56 -24.08
C ARG A 363 2.69 -17.69 -25.32
N ALA A 364 1.59 -16.95 -25.41
CA ALA A 364 1.34 -16.02 -26.52
C ALA A 364 2.22 -14.75 -26.47
N ILE A 365 2.96 -14.53 -25.41
CA ILE A 365 3.92 -13.42 -25.29
C ILE A 365 5.28 -13.88 -25.83
N HIS A 366 5.67 -13.36 -27.00
CA HIS A 366 6.90 -13.73 -27.70
C HIS A 366 8.06 -12.80 -27.32
N ASP A 367 8.45 -12.83 -26.05
CA ASP A 367 9.65 -12.17 -25.55
C ASP A 367 10.37 -13.05 -24.52
N ASN A 368 11.55 -12.60 -24.08
CA ASN A 368 12.43 -13.38 -23.19
C ASN A 368 12.28 -13.00 -21.71
N TYR A 369 11.27 -12.20 -21.34
CA TYR A 369 11.06 -11.88 -19.95
C TYR A 369 10.46 -13.08 -19.18
N PRO A 370 10.85 -13.28 -17.91
CA PRO A 370 10.32 -14.36 -17.10
C PRO A 370 8.79 -14.31 -16.99
N LYS A 371 8.18 -15.47 -16.99
CA LYS A 371 6.72 -15.68 -16.93
C LYS A 371 6.41 -16.59 -15.77
N TYR A 372 5.43 -16.19 -14.94
CA TYR A 372 5.04 -16.91 -13.73
C TYR A 372 3.55 -17.17 -13.72
N VAL A 373 3.20 -18.36 -13.26
CA VAL A 373 1.83 -18.70 -12.82
C VAL A 373 1.88 -18.92 -11.31
N ILE A 374 1.07 -18.18 -10.55
CA ILE A 374 1.01 -18.29 -9.09
C ILE A 374 -0.33 -18.91 -8.71
N SER A 375 -0.32 -20.03 -7.97
CA SER A 375 -1.55 -20.71 -7.57
C SER A 375 -1.47 -21.36 -6.19
N MET A 376 -2.61 -21.82 -5.69
CA MET A 376 -2.72 -22.68 -4.50
C MET A 376 -2.83 -24.16 -4.87
N THR A 377 -2.47 -24.55 -6.08
CA THR A 377 -2.51 -25.95 -6.52
C THR A 377 -1.72 -26.83 -5.54
N PRO A 378 -2.35 -27.87 -4.95
CA PRO A 378 -1.68 -28.77 -4.03
C PRO A 378 -0.44 -29.43 -4.65
N LEU A 379 0.57 -29.73 -3.82
CA LEU A 379 1.83 -30.41 -4.19
C LEU A 379 2.74 -29.61 -5.15
N VAL A 380 2.29 -28.47 -5.68
CA VAL A 380 3.16 -27.59 -6.45
C VAL A 380 3.91 -26.67 -5.47
N THR A 381 5.22 -26.78 -5.44
CA THR A 381 6.08 -25.80 -4.77
C THR A 381 6.69 -24.87 -5.80
N ARG A 382 7.34 -25.45 -6.80
CA ARG A 382 7.88 -24.80 -8.00
C ARG A 382 7.98 -25.85 -9.11
N SER A 383 7.51 -25.54 -10.29
CA SER A 383 7.72 -26.36 -11.49
C SER A 383 7.92 -25.44 -12.68
N ASP A 384 8.59 -25.94 -13.74
CA ASP A 384 8.73 -25.29 -15.04
C ASP A 384 7.84 -25.99 -16.06
N ASP A 385 7.17 -25.21 -16.89
CA ASP A 385 6.34 -25.69 -17.99
C ASP A 385 6.62 -24.83 -19.22
N ASP A 386 7.50 -25.32 -20.07
CA ASP A 386 7.84 -24.66 -21.33
C ASP A 386 8.35 -23.23 -21.13
N GLY A 387 9.23 -23.04 -20.13
CA GLY A 387 9.81 -21.74 -19.77
C GLY A 387 8.89 -20.83 -18.93
N ILE A 388 7.72 -21.34 -18.50
CA ILE A 388 6.83 -20.65 -17.54
C ILE A 388 6.97 -21.28 -16.18
N ILE A 389 7.31 -20.49 -15.19
CA ILE A 389 7.54 -20.95 -13.82
C ILE A 389 6.20 -20.97 -13.07
N HIS A 390 5.79 -22.15 -12.62
CA HIS A 390 4.63 -22.31 -11.76
C HIS A 390 5.07 -22.32 -10.30
N LEU A 391 4.60 -21.34 -9.50
CA LEU A 391 4.89 -21.19 -8.08
C LEU A 391 3.65 -21.38 -7.21
N ASN A 392 3.83 -22.06 -6.08
CA ASN A 392 2.80 -22.04 -5.04
C ASN A 392 2.74 -20.64 -4.38
N LEU A 393 1.52 -20.14 -4.10
CA LEU A 393 1.28 -18.84 -3.49
C LEU A 393 2.05 -18.65 -2.18
N ARG A 394 2.02 -19.63 -1.27
CA ARG A 394 2.73 -19.54 0.02
C ARG A 394 4.24 -19.38 -0.17
N LYS A 395 4.83 -20.15 -1.10
CA LYS A 395 6.24 -20.01 -1.44
C LYS A 395 6.55 -18.64 -2.03
N PHE A 396 5.73 -18.16 -2.97
CA PHE A 396 5.87 -16.83 -3.54
C PHE A 396 5.83 -15.72 -2.46
N LEU A 397 4.89 -15.79 -1.52
CA LEU A 397 4.77 -14.80 -0.44
C LEU A 397 5.94 -14.82 0.54
N LYS A 398 6.69 -15.93 0.62
CA LYS A 398 7.88 -16.07 1.47
C LYS A 398 9.17 -15.66 0.78
N GLU A 399 9.36 -16.06 -0.46
CA GLU A 399 10.65 -16.02 -1.15
C GLU A 399 10.65 -15.05 -2.35
N GLY A 400 9.48 -14.60 -2.79
CA GLY A 400 9.32 -13.77 -3.98
C GLY A 400 9.33 -14.57 -5.28
N LEU A 401 9.65 -13.87 -6.38
CA LEU A 401 9.84 -14.47 -7.72
C LEU A 401 11.27 -15.00 -7.81
N VAL A 402 11.45 -16.27 -7.57
CA VAL A 402 12.77 -16.94 -7.53
C VAL A 402 12.96 -17.84 -8.75
#